data_35771276ea80ebb6ce1ba1f573a95f39
#
_entry.id   35771276ea80ebb6ce1ba1f573a95f39
#
_cell.length_a   1.000
_cell.length_b   1.000
_cell.length_c   1.000
_cell.angle_alpha   90.00
_cell.angle_beta   90.00
_cell.angle_gamma   90.00
#
_symmetry.space_group_name_H-M   'P 1'
#
loop_
_entity.id
_entity.type
_entity.pdbx_description
1 polymer ?
#
loop_
_entity_poly.entity_id
_entity_poly.type
_entity_poly.pdbx_seq_one_letter_code
_entity_poly.pdbx_strand_id
1 'polypeptide(L)'
;MNIARYIEPADRVQAAELVVAMGDWVHSLAPWQVITHLTFAWEASVWSAERCYLKFMKRNMWGVSHFYALEENPGRDGFHVHSLWCDCLSKSRRDLWRRWFDRYGRNRIEPVNSRDDVSDYCAKYVTKEGAWWGVKLVGQRHPAFKDFKLVGE
;
A
#
# COMPACT_ATOMS: atom_id res chain seq x y z
N MET A 1 -2.57 13.23 23.52
CA MET A 1 -1.99 14.59 23.44
C MET A 1 -1.52 14.81 22.00
N ASN A 2 -2.32 15.51 21.21
CA ASN A 2 -1.97 15.84 19.81
C ASN A 2 -0.98 17.01 19.85
N ILE A 3 0.31 16.73 19.78
CA ILE A 3 1.32 17.76 19.52
C ILE A 3 1.32 17.95 18.01
N ALA A 4 0.48 18.87 17.53
CA ALA A 4 0.65 19.42 16.20
C ALA A 4 2.00 20.15 16.21
N ARG A 5 3.06 19.50 15.79
CA ARG A 5 4.34 20.16 15.55
C ARG A 5 4.13 21.16 14.44
N TYR A 6 4.35 22.43 14.77
CA TYR A 6 4.45 23.47 13.77
C TYR A 6 5.62 23.13 12.86
N ILE A 7 5.32 22.76 11.62
CA ILE A 7 6.35 22.46 10.62
C ILE A 7 6.76 23.77 9.97
N GLU A 8 8.02 24.13 10.14
CA GLU A 8 8.62 25.30 9.50
C GLU A 8 8.45 25.24 7.97
N PRO A 9 8.41 26.39 7.26
CA PRO A 9 8.25 26.42 5.80
C PRO A 9 9.31 25.62 5.05
N ALA A 10 10.56 25.65 5.51
CA ALA A 10 11.67 24.84 4.94
C ALA A 10 11.39 23.34 5.08
N ASP A 11 10.86 22.91 6.22
CA ASP A 11 10.50 21.50 6.48
C ASP A 11 9.34 21.05 5.60
N ARG A 12 8.43 21.96 5.23
CA ARG A 12 7.32 21.68 4.29
C ARG A 12 7.81 21.42 2.87
N VAL A 13 8.82 22.15 2.41
CA VAL A 13 9.44 21.92 1.10
C VAL A 13 10.15 20.59 1.08
N GLN A 14 10.94 20.27 2.10
CA GLN A 14 11.61 18.98 2.24
C GLN A 14 10.60 17.83 2.34
N ALA A 15 9.51 18.01 3.08
CA ALA A 15 8.45 17.02 3.16
C ALA A 15 7.79 16.78 1.80
N ALA A 16 7.53 17.83 1.01
CA ALA A 16 6.98 17.71 -0.34
C ALA A 16 7.95 16.98 -1.29
N GLU A 17 9.23 17.29 -1.22
CA GLU A 17 10.27 16.59 -2.00
C GLU A 17 10.37 15.11 -1.61
N LEU A 18 10.28 14.79 -0.33
CA LEU A 18 10.25 13.41 0.16
C LEU A 18 9.02 12.65 -0.37
N VAL A 19 7.87 13.30 -0.38
CA VAL A 19 6.62 12.73 -0.95
C VAL A 19 6.82 12.32 -2.40
N VAL A 20 7.38 13.21 -3.23
CA VAL A 20 7.66 12.93 -4.64
C VAL A 20 8.66 11.80 -4.78
N ALA A 21 9.77 11.85 -4.03
CA ALA A 21 10.80 10.83 -4.06
C ALA A 21 10.27 9.43 -3.67
N MET A 22 9.42 9.35 -2.66
CA MET A 22 8.79 8.10 -2.24
C MET A 22 7.81 7.59 -3.29
N GLY A 23 7.02 8.46 -3.90
CA GLY A 23 6.13 8.10 -5.00
C GLY A 23 6.89 7.54 -6.20
N ASP A 24 7.97 8.20 -6.60
CA ASP A 24 8.85 7.76 -7.68
C ASP A 24 9.52 6.42 -7.35
N TRP A 25 9.99 6.27 -6.12
CA TRP A 25 10.58 5.01 -5.65
C TRP A 25 9.59 3.87 -5.75
N VAL A 26 8.39 3.98 -5.19
CA VAL A 26 7.38 2.91 -5.25
C VAL A 26 6.97 2.63 -6.70
N HIS A 27 6.80 3.67 -7.52
CA HIS A 27 6.54 3.49 -8.94
C HIS A 27 7.64 2.68 -9.64
N SER A 28 8.90 2.87 -9.25
CA SER A 28 10.05 2.18 -9.84
C SER A 28 10.18 0.71 -9.44
N LEU A 29 9.53 0.28 -8.35
CA LEU A 29 9.70 -1.06 -7.80
C LEU A 29 9.11 -2.17 -8.68
N ALA A 30 7.99 -1.90 -9.34
CA ALA A 30 7.30 -2.88 -10.16
C ALA A 30 6.33 -2.21 -11.16
N PRO A 31 5.94 -2.91 -12.25
CA PRO A 31 4.91 -2.44 -13.16
C PRO A 31 3.52 -2.67 -12.54
N TRP A 32 3.13 -1.82 -11.62
CA TRP A 32 1.88 -1.93 -10.88
C TRP A 32 0.66 -1.98 -11.82
N GLN A 33 -0.22 -2.94 -11.61
CA GLN A 33 -1.36 -3.24 -12.48
C GLN A 33 -2.70 -2.96 -11.82
N VAL A 34 -2.76 -3.09 -10.50
CA VAL A 34 -3.99 -2.98 -9.71
C VAL A 34 -3.73 -2.10 -8.50
N ILE A 35 -4.68 -1.22 -8.24
CA ILE A 35 -4.76 -0.38 -7.05
C ILE A 35 -5.96 -0.82 -6.22
N THR A 36 -5.80 -0.87 -4.92
CA THR A 36 -6.87 -1.33 -4.02
C THR A 36 -7.12 -0.40 -2.86
N HIS A 37 -8.36 -0.42 -2.38
CA HIS A 37 -8.78 0.17 -1.13
C HIS A 37 -9.63 -0.89 -0.38
N LEU A 38 -9.07 -1.46 0.68
CA LEU A 38 -9.62 -2.60 1.38
C LEU A 38 -10.01 -2.20 2.79
N THR A 39 -11.31 -2.22 3.09
CA THR A 39 -11.85 -1.84 4.40
C THR A 39 -12.32 -3.05 5.19
N PHE A 40 -12.55 -2.85 6.48
CA PHE A 40 -13.09 -3.84 7.39
C PHE A 40 -14.48 -3.43 7.88
N ALA A 41 -15.35 -4.41 8.09
CA ALA A 41 -16.68 -4.20 8.65
C ALA A 41 -16.63 -3.86 10.16
N TRP A 42 -15.47 -3.97 10.78
CA TRP A 42 -15.21 -3.66 12.20
C TRP A 42 -14.06 -2.66 12.33
N GLU A 43 -13.84 -2.18 13.54
CA GLU A 43 -12.72 -1.29 13.90
C GLU A 43 -11.43 -2.13 14.01
N ALA A 44 -10.75 -2.30 12.89
CA ALA A 44 -9.51 -3.07 12.86
C ALA A 44 -8.35 -2.23 13.41
N SER A 45 -7.62 -2.76 14.41
CA SER A 45 -6.34 -2.18 14.79
C SER A 45 -5.32 -2.28 13.66
N VAL A 46 -4.27 -1.48 13.69
CA VAL A 46 -3.20 -1.53 12.68
C VAL A 46 -2.64 -2.96 12.52
N TRP A 47 -2.39 -3.65 13.63
CA TRP A 47 -1.90 -5.03 13.65
C TRP A 47 -2.90 -6.04 13.06
N SER A 48 -4.18 -5.86 13.39
CA SER A 48 -5.24 -6.72 12.86
C SER A 48 -5.45 -6.52 11.38
N ALA A 49 -5.46 -5.27 10.93
CA ALA A 49 -5.60 -4.91 9.53
C ALA A 49 -4.47 -5.48 8.68
N GLU A 50 -3.22 -5.29 9.11
CA GLU A 50 -2.05 -5.85 8.43
C GLU A 50 -2.08 -7.36 8.37
N ARG A 51 -2.34 -8.02 9.50
CA ARG A 51 -2.42 -9.48 9.58
C ARG A 51 -3.50 -10.05 8.66
N CYS A 52 -4.67 -9.44 8.62
CA CYS A 52 -5.75 -9.85 7.73
C CYS A 52 -5.37 -9.68 6.26
N TYR A 53 -4.76 -8.56 5.91
CA TYR A 53 -4.27 -8.29 4.57
C TYR A 53 -3.22 -9.31 4.13
N LEU A 54 -2.18 -9.52 4.91
CA LEU A 54 -1.10 -10.46 4.58
C LEU A 54 -1.62 -11.91 4.48
N LYS A 55 -2.58 -12.28 5.31
CA LYS A 55 -3.25 -13.58 5.23
C LYS A 55 -4.08 -13.73 3.95
N PHE A 56 -4.79 -12.68 3.54
CA PHE A 56 -5.50 -12.63 2.26
C PHE A 56 -4.55 -12.80 1.08
N MET A 57 -3.43 -12.05 1.06
CA MET A 57 -2.41 -12.13 0.03
C MET A 57 -1.81 -13.53 -0.04
N LYS A 58 -1.44 -14.12 1.10
CA LYS A 58 -0.89 -15.48 1.15
C LYS A 58 -1.84 -16.53 0.57
N ARG A 59 -3.15 -16.39 0.82
CA ARG A 59 -4.15 -17.38 0.40
C ARG A 59 -4.59 -17.23 -1.05
N ASN A 60 -4.72 -16.01 -1.52
CA ASN A 60 -5.37 -15.71 -2.80
C ASN A 60 -4.41 -15.16 -3.85
N MET A 61 -3.30 -14.60 -3.44
CA MET A 61 -2.37 -13.82 -4.25
C MET A 61 -0.92 -14.31 -4.08
N TRP A 62 -0.75 -15.61 -3.91
CA TRP A 62 0.57 -16.19 -3.82
C TRP A 62 1.35 -15.93 -5.10
N GLY A 63 2.60 -15.47 -4.98
CA GLY A 63 3.44 -15.11 -6.13
C GLY A 63 3.15 -13.72 -6.72
N VAL A 64 2.28 -12.92 -6.10
CA VAL A 64 1.99 -11.54 -6.50
C VAL A 64 2.90 -10.59 -5.73
N SER A 65 3.57 -9.69 -6.46
CA SER A 65 4.28 -8.58 -5.84
C SER A 65 3.30 -7.52 -5.38
N HIS A 66 3.47 -7.01 -4.19
CA HIS A 66 2.58 -6.01 -3.64
C HIS A 66 3.30 -4.99 -2.74
N PHE A 67 2.78 -3.79 -2.76
CA PHE A 67 3.05 -2.72 -1.81
C PHE A 67 1.76 -2.41 -1.08
N TYR A 68 1.82 -2.12 0.22
CA TYR A 68 0.63 -1.73 0.99
C TYR A 68 0.94 -0.65 2.02
N ALA A 69 -0.05 0.13 2.34
CA ALA A 69 -0.06 1.10 3.43
C ALA A 69 -1.35 0.99 4.24
N LEU A 70 -1.23 1.20 5.54
CA LEU A 70 -2.34 1.22 6.47
C LEU A 70 -2.65 2.67 6.84
N GLU A 71 -3.92 3.04 6.76
CA GLU A 71 -4.40 4.38 7.06
C GLU A 71 -5.58 4.30 8.03
N GLU A 72 -5.66 5.28 8.94
CA GLU A 72 -6.83 5.44 9.79
C GLU A 72 -8.08 5.73 8.98
N ASN A 73 -9.20 5.17 9.40
CA ASN A 73 -10.47 5.43 8.74
C ASN A 73 -10.89 6.89 8.91
N PRO A 74 -11.34 7.56 7.86
CA PRO A 74 -11.92 8.89 8.03
C PRO A 74 -13.26 8.79 8.77
N GLY A 75 -13.40 9.56 9.85
CA GLY A 75 -14.66 9.71 10.60
C GLY A 75 -15.08 8.51 11.45
N ARG A 76 -14.25 7.48 11.58
CA ARG A 76 -14.47 6.35 12.50
C ARG A 76 -13.15 5.75 12.94
N ASP A 77 -13.16 5.02 14.05
CA ASP A 77 -11.98 4.31 14.53
C ASP A 77 -11.57 3.14 13.62
N GLY A 78 -10.33 2.71 13.75
CA GLY A 78 -9.76 1.60 13.01
C GLY A 78 -9.02 1.99 11.74
N PHE A 79 -8.47 0.99 11.10
CA PHE A 79 -7.59 1.11 9.94
C PHE A 79 -8.16 0.41 8.72
N HIS A 80 -7.77 0.88 7.55
CA HIS A 80 -7.98 0.22 6.27
C HIS A 80 -6.66 0.10 5.51
N VAL A 81 -6.67 -0.69 4.44
CA VAL A 81 -5.47 -1.00 3.66
C VAL A 81 -5.60 -0.40 2.27
N HIS A 82 -4.58 0.33 1.87
CA HIS A 82 -4.32 0.67 0.47
C HIS A 82 -3.23 -0.25 -0.06
N SER A 83 -3.35 -0.77 -1.27
CA SER A 83 -2.30 -1.58 -1.85
C SER A 83 -2.19 -1.46 -3.37
N LEU A 84 -1.00 -1.78 -3.86
CA LEU A 84 -0.66 -1.90 -5.28
C LEU A 84 -0.24 -3.34 -5.53
N TRP A 85 -0.74 -3.93 -6.62
CA TRP A 85 -0.43 -5.30 -7.01
C TRP A 85 0.12 -5.35 -8.42
N CYS A 86 1.07 -6.24 -8.65
CA CYS A 86 1.46 -6.64 -10.00
C CYS A 86 1.57 -8.16 -10.12
N ASP A 87 1.71 -8.67 -11.34
CA ASP A 87 1.70 -10.12 -11.63
C ASP A 87 0.36 -10.82 -11.32
N CYS A 88 -0.72 -10.07 -11.39
CA CYS A 88 -2.05 -10.51 -11.02
C CYS A 88 -3.06 -10.56 -12.19
N LEU A 89 -2.63 -10.37 -13.43
CA LEU A 89 -3.52 -10.35 -14.60
C LEU A 89 -4.29 -11.67 -14.83
N SER A 90 -3.74 -12.80 -14.37
CA SER A 90 -4.42 -14.10 -14.40
C SER A 90 -5.49 -14.26 -13.33
N LYS A 91 -5.59 -13.31 -12.41
CA LYS A 91 -6.54 -13.34 -11.29
C LYS A 91 -7.80 -12.57 -11.65
N SER A 92 -8.96 -13.13 -11.33
CA SER A 92 -10.23 -12.44 -11.48
C SER A 92 -10.39 -11.37 -10.40
N ARG A 93 -10.44 -10.09 -10.79
CA ARG A 93 -10.70 -8.98 -9.86
C ARG A 93 -12.05 -9.12 -9.16
N ARG A 94 -13.06 -9.61 -9.87
CA ARG A 94 -14.39 -9.87 -9.31
C ARG A 94 -14.36 -10.91 -8.20
N ASP A 95 -13.60 -12.00 -8.39
CA ASP A 95 -13.48 -13.06 -7.39
C ASP A 95 -12.70 -12.58 -6.17
N LEU A 96 -11.63 -11.81 -6.38
CA LEU A 96 -10.86 -11.20 -5.29
C LEU A 96 -11.71 -10.21 -4.51
N TRP A 97 -12.49 -9.37 -5.20
CA TRP A 97 -13.45 -8.45 -4.59
C TRP A 97 -14.44 -9.19 -3.68
N ARG A 98 -15.05 -10.27 -4.19
CA ARG A 98 -16.02 -11.10 -3.45
C ARG A 98 -15.36 -11.75 -2.23
N ARG A 99 -14.19 -12.36 -2.39
CA ARG A 99 -13.46 -13.02 -1.30
C ARG A 99 -13.08 -12.06 -0.17
N TRP A 100 -12.71 -10.83 -0.50
CA TRP A 100 -12.47 -9.82 0.50
C TRP A 100 -13.79 -9.38 1.17
N PHE A 101 -14.81 -9.07 0.36
CA PHE A 101 -16.10 -8.60 0.83
C PHE A 101 -16.75 -9.58 1.82
N ASP A 102 -16.81 -10.85 1.45
CA ASP A 102 -17.46 -11.89 2.26
C ASP A 102 -16.75 -12.12 3.60
N ARG A 103 -15.47 -11.83 3.67
CA ARG A 103 -14.66 -12.12 4.86
C ARG A 103 -14.37 -10.91 5.73
N TYR A 104 -14.16 -9.75 5.12
CA TYR A 104 -13.63 -8.57 5.81
C TYR A 104 -14.52 -7.33 5.70
N GLY A 105 -15.01 -7.01 4.53
CA GLY A 105 -15.83 -5.82 4.32
C GLY A 105 -15.73 -5.22 2.92
N ARG A 106 -16.16 -3.98 2.82
CA ARG A 106 -16.16 -3.25 1.54
C ARG A 106 -14.74 -3.09 0.99
N ASN A 107 -14.66 -3.06 -0.33
CA ASN A 107 -13.38 -2.85 -1.00
C ASN A 107 -13.54 -2.28 -2.41
N ARG A 108 -12.44 -1.76 -2.93
CA ARG A 108 -12.24 -1.43 -4.35
C ARG A 108 -11.00 -2.15 -4.85
N ILE A 109 -11.10 -2.75 -6.02
CA ILE A 109 -10.00 -3.40 -6.72
C ILE A 109 -10.08 -2.93 -8.16
N GLU A 110 -9.23 -1.99 -8.54
CA GLU A 110 -9.31 -1.25 -9.80
C GLU A 110 -7.99 -1.36 -10.57
N PRO A 111 -8.02 -1.31 -11.93
CA PRO A 111 -6.79 -1.24 -12.70
C PRO A 111 -6.08 0.09 -12.45
N VAL A 112 -4.76 0.08 -12.49
CA VAL A 112 -3.94 1.30 -12.58
C VAL A 112 -4.07 1.85 -13.99
N ASN A 113 -4.54 3.09 -14.15
CA ASN A 113 -4.78 3.71 -15.43
C ASN A 113 -3.64 4.65 -15.87
N SER A 114 -2.89 5.21 -14.92
CA SER A 114 -1.79 6.13 -15.21
C SER A 114 -0.64 5.99 -14.21
N ARG A 115 0.51 6.55 -14.58
CA ARG A 115 1.67 6.66 -13.68
C ARG A 115 1.33 7.54 -12.47
N ASP A 116 0.56 8.60 -12.68
CA ASP A 116 0.19 9.55 -11.64
C ASP A 116 -0.68 8.89 -10.56
N ASP A 117 -1.54 7.93 -10.93
CA ASP A 117 -2.32 7.14 -9.98
C ASP A 117 -1.45 6.46 -8.92
N VAL A 118 -0.30 5.93 -9.32
CA VAL A 118 0.64 5.25 -8.41
C VAL A 118 1.42 6.27 -7.57
N SER A 119 1.92 7.33 -8.19
CA SER A 119 2.72 8.35 -7.51
C SER A 119 1.91 9.11 -6.48
N ASP A 120 0.71 9.56 -6.84
CA ASP A 120 -0.21 10.27 -5.95
C ASP A 120 -0.68 9.39 -4.79
N TYR A 121 -0.93 8.12 -5.08
CA TYR A 121 -1.32 7.14 -4.09
C TYR A 121 -0.25 6.95 -3.02
N CYS A 122 0.99 6.72 -3.42
CA CYS A 122 2.09 6.50 -2.50
C CYS A 122 2.47 7.76 -1.73
N ALA A 123 2.48 8.89 -2.41
CA ALA A 123 2.74 10.19 -1.84
C ALA A 123 1.77 10.51 -0.69
N LYS A 124 0.50 10.15 -0.86
CA LYS A 124 -0.54 10.43 0.12
C LYS A 124 -0.43 9.57 1.40
N TYR A 125 0.04 8.33 1.30
CA TYR A 125 -0.03 7.36 2.38
C TYR A 125 1.29 7.05 3.07
N VAL A 126 2.41 7.15 2.38
CA VAL A 126 3.72 6.73 2.91
C VAL A 126 4.40 7.84 3.70
N THR A 127 4.07 9.09 3.42
CA THR A 127 4.73 10.26 4.02
C THR A 127 4.00 10.84 5.24
N LYS A 128 2.86 10.28 5.61
CA LYS A 128 2.17 10.67 6.84
C LYS A 128 2.99 10.26 8.06
N GLU A 129 3.07 11.13 9.04
CA GLU A 129 3.67 10.80 10.33
C GLU A 129 2.96 9.57 10.94
N GLY A 130 3.74 8.54 11.27
CA GLY A 130 3.19 7.28 11.75
C GLY A 130 2.67 6.33 10.66
N ALA A 131 3.01 6.57 9.39
CA ALA A 131 2.65 5.69 8.31
C ALA A 131 3.17 4.26 8.53
N TRP A 132 2.28 3.28 8.39
CA TRP A 132 2.60 1.87 8.46
C TRP A 132 2.48 1.26 7.07
N TRP A 133 3.57 0.76 6.55
CA TRP A 133 3.59 0.20 5.20
C TRP A 133 4.54 -0.97 5.07
N GLY A 134 4.37 -1.76 4.02
CA GLY A 134 5.26 -2.87 3.69
C GLY A 134 5.28 -3.14 2.19
N VAL A 135 6.29 -3.88 1.76
CA VAL A 135 6.47 -4.29 0.37
C VAL A 135 6.95 -5.73 0.30
N LYS A 136 6.40 -6.49 -0.63
CA LYS A 136 6.88 -7.82 -1.00
C LYS A 136 6.98 -7.90 -2.51
N LEU A 137 8.17 -8.19 -3.00
CA LEU A 137 8.43 -8.36 -4.42
C LEU A 137 8.79 -9.81 -4.69
N VAL A 138 8.14 -10.36 -5.69
CA VAL A 138 8.33 -11.74 -6.12
C VAL A 138 9.17 -11.75 -7.39
N GLY A 139 10.32 -12.42 -7.33
CA GLY A 139 11.29 -12.46 -8.42
C GLY A 139 12.14 -11.18 -8.54
N GLN A 140 13.25 -11.29 -9.25
CA GLN A 140 14.15 -10.15 -9.51
C GLN A 140 13.69 -9.40 -10.76
N ARG A 141 12.64 -8.59 -10.64
CA ARG A 141 12.04 -7.93 -11.80
C ARG A 141 12.49 -6.49 -12.02
N HIS A 142 13.16 -5.88 -11.06
CA HIS A 142 13.63 -4.51 -11.19
C HIS A 142 15.15 -4.42 -11.07
N PRO A 143 15.85 -3.69 -11.97
CA PRO A 143 17.30 -3.51 -11.91
C PRO A 143 17.81 -2.94 -10.58
N ALA A 144 17.04 -2.08 -9.93
CA ALA A 144 17.36 -1.53 -8.61
C ALA A 144 17.44 -2.59 -7.49
N PHE A 145 16.85 -3.78 -7.69
CA PHE A 145 16.92 -4.87 -6.71
C PHE A 145 18.21 -5.68 -6.75
N LYS A 146 18.97 -5.61 -7.83
CA LYS A 146 20.25 -6.30 -7.91
C LYS A 146 21.28 -5.80 -6.90
N ASP A 147 21.08 -4.57 -6.40
CA ASP A 147 21.99 -3.90 -5.48
C ASP A 147 21.47 -3.90 -4.01
N PHE A 148 20.24 -4.33 -3.78
CA PHE A 148 19.71 -4.50 -2.42
C PHE A 148 20.12 -5.86 -1.86
N LYS A 149 21.31 -5.93 -1.28
CA LYS A 149 21.62 -7.01 -0.34
C LYS A 149 20.75 -6.80 0.90
N LEU A 150 19.79 -7.69 1.13
CA LEU A 150 19.16 -7.79 2.44
C LEU A 150 20.28 -7.96 3.47
N VAL A 151 20.45 -6.95 4.31
CA VAL A 151 21.34 -7.04 5.46
C VAL A 151 20.63 -7.95 6.45
N GLY A 152 21.00 -9.23 6.48
CA GLY A 152 20.44 -10.19 7.44
C GLY A 152 20.31 -11.61 6.88
N GLU A 153 21.39 -12.20 6.42
CA GLU A 153 21.67 -13.64 6.50
C GLU A 153 22.95 -13.84 7.30
#